data_7a4becd300c6cc8d4a26733e63c9d721
#
_entry.id   7a4becd300c6cc8d4a26733e63c9d721
#
_cell.length_a   1.000
_cell.length_b   1.000
_cell.length_c   1.000
_cell.angle_alpha   90.00
_cell.angle_beta   90.00
_cell.angle_gamma   90.00
#
_symmetry.space_group_name_H-M   'P 1'
#
loop_
_entity.id
_entity.type
_entity.pdbx_description
1 polymer ?
#
loop_
_entity_poly.entity_id
_entity_poly.type
_entity_poly.pdbx_seq_one_letter_code
_entity_poly.pdbx_strand_id
1 'polypeptide(L)'
;MLYLIILKKGGGKMEVLTEWLAALEEEELVFIKKFLLASGSLKEIAQQYGVTYPTVRLRLDKLIQKIKISEDTANDPYVALVKRLAVKDKLDFDTAKILITEYRKQTGGK
;
A
#
# COMPACT_ATOMS: atom_id res chain seq x y z
N MET A 1 -18.15 -3.49 -7.54
CA MET A 1 -19.48 -3.43 -6.96
C MET A 1 -19.48 -3.54 -5.45
N LEU A 2 -18.94 -4.63 -4.93
CA LEU A 2 -18.85 -4.77 -3.49
C LEU A 2 -18.11 -3.59 -2.86
N TYR A 3 -17.04 -3.16 -3.50
CA TYR A 3 -16.26 -2.05 -3.03
C TYR A 3 -17.11 -0.78 -2.90
N LEU A 4 -17.93 -0.49 -3.91
CA LEU A 4 -18.79 0.69 -3.87
C LEU A 4 -19.85 0.56 -2.77
N ILE A 5 -20.35 -0.63 -2.56
CA ILE A 5 -21.32 -0.86 -1.50
C ILE A 5 -20.70 -0.58 -0.15
N ILE A 6 -19.48 -1.02 0.06
CA ILE A 6 -18.75 -0.78 1.30
C ILE A 6 -18.58 0.71 1.52
N LEU A 7 -18.20 1.46 0.49
CA LEU A 7 -18.02 2.89 0.60
C LEU A 7 -19.32 3.60 0.96
N LYS A 8 -20.42 3.16 0.37
CA LYS A 8 -21.71 3.78 0.62
C LYS A 8 -22.18 3.57 2.04
N LYS A 9 -21.85 2.44 2.60
CA LYS A 9 -22.22 2.17 3.98
C LYS A 9 -21.30 2.87 4.95
N GLY A 10 -20.21 3.42 4.45
CA GLY A 10 -19.17 3.90 5.29
C GLY A 10 -19.57 5.05 6.15
N GLY A 11 -19.03 5.25 7.19
CA GLY A 11 -18.80 6.38 8.01
C GLY A 11 -17.32 6.42 8.10
N GLY A 12 -16.79 7.14 9.05
CA GLY A 12 -15.35 7.26 9.19
C GLY A 12 -14.64 5.93 9.24
N LYS A 13 -15.30 4.93 9.82
CA LYS A 13 -14.69 3.61 9.96
C LYS A 13 -14.44 2.95 8.61
N MET A 14 -15.40 3.06 7.71
CA MET A 14 -15.24 2.47 6.38
C MET A 14 -14.21 3.22 5.57
N GLU A 15 -14.15 4.53 5.73
CA GLU A 15 -13.14 5.32 5.06
C GLU A 15 -11.73 4.88 5.46
N VAL A 16 -11.54 4.61 6.75
CA VAL A 16 -10.25 4.15 7.24
C VAL A 16 -9.90 2.80 6.63
N LEU A 17 -10.87 1.89 6.59
CA LEU A 17 -10.64 0.56 6.05
C LEU A 17 -10.30 0.57 4.57
N THR A 18 -10.80 1.53 3.82
CA THR A 18 -10.57 1.59 2.38
C THR A 18 -9.50 2.57 1.97
N GLU A 19 -8.89 3.24 2.92
CA GLU A 19 -7.89 4.26 2.61
C GLU A 19 -6.73 3.69 1.81
N TRP A 20 -6.22 2.53 2.22
CA TRP A 20 -5.11 1.93 1.50
C TRP A 20 -5.51 1.46 0.10
N LEU A 21 -6.76 1.03 -0.06
CA LEU A 21 -7.25 0.64 -1.38
C LEU A 21 -7.29 1.84 -2.32
N ALA A 22 -7.74 2.98 -1.80
CA ALA A 22 -7.82 4.19 -2.60
C ALA A 22 -6.44 4.68 -3.03
N ALA A 23 -5.40 4.31 -2.29
CA ALA A 23 -4.04 4.71 -2.61
C ALA A 23 -3.42 3.87 -3.72
N LEU A 24 -4.05 2.76 -4.07
CA LEU A 24 -3.51 1.86 -5.08
C LEU A 24 -4.00 2.22 -6.47
N GLU A 25 -3.14 1.98 -7.46
CA GLU A 25 -3.52 2.21 -8.84
C GLU A 25 -4.24 1.01 -9.39
N GLU A 26 -4.88 1.21 -10.52
CA GLU A 26 -5.70 0.17 -11.11
C GLU A 26 -4.93 -1.12 -11.35
N GLU A 27 -3.72 -1.03 -11.88
CA GLU A 27 -2.96 -2.25 -12.15
C GLU A 27 -2.51 -2.93 -10.86
N GLU A 28 -2.39 -2.21 -9.78
CA GLU A 28 -2.09 -2.81 -8.48
C GLU A 28 -3.30 -3.57 -7.95
N LEU A 29 -4.47 -3.03 -8.16
CA LEU A 29 -5.72 -3.72 -7.78
C LEU A 29 -5.91 -4.98 -8.61
N VAL A 30 -5.58 -4.93 -9.89
CA VAL A 30 -5.65 -6.10 -10.76
C VAL A 30 -4.68 -7.16 -10.27
N PHE A 31 -3.49 -6.75 -9.87
CA PHE A 31 -2.50 -7.69 -9.35
C PHE A 31 -3.03 -8.40 -8.10
N ILE A 32 -3.62 -7.64 -7.19
CA ILE A 32 -4.19 -8.22 -5.97
C ILE A 32 -5.28 -9.23 -6.30
N LYS A 33 -6.14 -8.88 -7.25
CA LYS A 33 -7.20 -9.79 -7.65
C LYS A 33 -6.63 -11.10 -8.19
N LYS A 34 -5.63 -11.00 -9.05
CA LYS A 34 -5.01 -12.20 -9.62
C LYS A 34 -4.31 -13.02 -8.55
N PHE A 35 -3.70 -12.35 -7.59
CA PHE A 35 -3.05 -13.02 -6.48
C PHE A 35 -4.04 -13.83 -5.67
N LEU A 36 -5.19 -13.24 -5.37
CA LEU A 36 -6.23 -13.94 -4.63
C LEU A 36 -6.80 -15.11 -5.43
N LEU A 37 -7.04 -14.91 -6.71
CA LEU A 37 -7.57 -15.98 -7.55
C LEU A 37 -6.58 -17.12 -7.74
N ALA A 38 -5.30 -16.84 -7.63
CA ALA A 38 -4.26 -17.84 -7.69
C ALA A 38 -3.96 -18.45 -6.33
N SER A 39 -4.79 -18.15 -5.33
CA SER A 39 -4.62 -18.61 -3.96
C SER A 39 -3.23 -18.30 -3.41
N GLY A 40 -2.68 -17.16 -3.79
CA GLY A 40 -1.38 -16.72 -3.31
C GLY A 40 -0.19 -17.33 -4.03
N SER A 41 -0.40 -18.00 -5.14
CA SER A 41 0.70 -18.63 -5.88
C SER A 41 1.43 -17.61 -6.75
N LEU A 42 2.60 -17.18 -6.30
CA LEU A 42 3.41 -16.26 -7.09
C LEU A 42 3.95 -16.93 -8.35
N LYS A 43 4.15 -18.24 -8.30
CA LYS A 43 4.57 -18.99 -9.47
C LYS A 43 3.53 -18.86 -10.59
N GLU A 44 2.28 -19.02 -10.23
CA GLU A 44 1.20 -18.90 -11.20
C GLU A 44 1.10 -17.48 -11.74
N ILE A 45 1.24 -16.51 -10.86
CA ILE A 45 1.22 -15.10 -11.27
C ILE A 45 2.36 -14.80 -12.24
N ALA A 46 3.56 -15.33 -11.95
CA ALA A 46 4.70 -15.13 -12.82
C ALA A 46 4.39 -15.68 -14.22
N GLN A 47 3.76 -16.83 -14.29
CA GLN A 47 3.39 -17.42 -15.58
C GLN A 47 2.37 -16.55 -16.32
N GLN A 48 1.39 -16.03 -15.59
CA GLN A 48 0.36 -15.19 -16.21
C GLN A 48 0.94 -13.91 -16.80
N TYR A 49 1.91 -13.32 -16.12
CA TYR A 49 2.51 -12.07 -16.58
C TYR A 49 3.71 -12.30 -17.50
N GLY A 50 4.15 -13.55 -17.66
CA GLY A 50 5.31 -13.84 -18.50
C GLY A 50 6.60 -13.28 -17.93
N VAL A 51 6.75 -13.28 -16.63
CA VAL A 51 7.95 -12.78 -15.96
C VAL A 51 8.47 -13.83 -15.00
N THR A 52 9.64 -13.55 -14.39
CA THR A 52 10.24 -14.49 -13.44
C THR A 52 9.63 -14.35 -12.06
N TYR A 53 9.79 -15.41 -11.27
CA TYR A 53 9.32 -15.41 -9.89
C TYR A 53 9.91 -14.23 -9.08
N PRO A 54 11.23 -13.99 -9.12
CA PRO A 54 11.77 -12.86 -8.37
C PRO A 54 11.15 -11.52 -8.74
N THR A 55 10.80 -11.35 -10.00
CA THR A 55 10.16 -10.12 -10.46
C THR A 55 8.79 -9.94 -9.81
N VAL A 56 8.00 -11.00 -9.77
CA VAL A 56 6.68 -10.95 -9.14
C VAL A 56 6.83 -10.74 -7.63
N ARG A 57 7.80 -11.42 -7.02
CA ARG A 57 8.03 -11.29 -5.60
C ARG A 57 8.37 -9.84 -5.23
N LEU A 58 9.21 -9.22 -6.04
CA LEU A 58 9.58 -7.83 -5.81
C LEU A 58 8.35 -6.93 -5.91
N ARG A 59 7.50 -7.20 -6.89
CA ARG A 59 6.29 -6.41 -7.07
C ARG A 59 5.36 -6.57 -5.86
N LEU A 60 5.23 -7.78 -5.36
CA LEU A 60 4.42 -8.02 -4.17
C LEU A 60 4.99 -7.29 -2.96
N ASP A 61 6.31 -7.37 -2.77
CA ASP A 61 6.95 -6.69 -1.64
C ASP A 61 6.73 -5.19 -1.69
N LYS A 62 6.80 -4.61 -2.88
CA LYS A 62 6.59 -3.19 -3.05
C LYS A 62 5.15 -2.82 -2.71
N LEU A 63 4.21 -3.65 -3.11
CA LEU A 63 2.81 -3.43 -2.81
C LEU A 63 2.56 -3.50 -1.31
N ILE A 64 3.17 -4.47 -0.63
CA ILE A 64 3.05 -4.60 0.81
C ILE A 64 3.58 -3.35 1.51
N GLN A 65 4.72 -2.82 1.05
CA GLN A 65 5.26 -1.60 1.64
C GLN A 65 4.31 -0.42 1.46
N LYS A 66 3.69 -0.34 0.30
CA LYS A 66 2.73 0.73 0.02
C LYS A 66 1.56 0.68 0.99
N ILE A 67 1.04 -0.52 1.21
CA ILE A 67 -0.08 -0.70 2.13
C ILE A 67 0.34 -0.36 3.55
N LYS A 68 1.50 -0.82 3.98
CA LYS A 68 1.96 -0.55 5.33
C LYS A 68 2.12 0.93 5.61
N ILE A 69 2.66 1.66 4.64
CA ILE A 69 2.83 3.09 4.80
C ILE A 69 1.47 3.77 4.87
N SER A 70 0.52 3.36 4.04
CA SER A 70 -0.82 3.94 4.05
C SER A 70 -1.55 3.74 5.35
N GLU A 71 -1.27 2.62 6.02
CA GLU A 71 -1.98 2.28 7.24
C GLU A 71 -1.37 2.88 8.49
N ASP A 72 -0.20 3.46 8.38
CA ASP A 72 0.41 4.11 9.53
C ASP A 72 -0.47 5.29 9.90
N THR A 73 -1.06 5.27 11.08
CA THR A 73 -2.16 6.15 11.46
C THR A 73 -1.74 7.41 12.19
N ALA A 74 -0.54 7.89 12.01
CA ALA A 74 -0.15 9.12 12.65
C ALA A 74 -0.98 10.29 12.12
N ASN A 75 -1.48 11.11 13.02
CA ASN A 75 -2.24 12.31 12.65
C ASN A 75 -1.35 13.51 12.42
N ASP A 76 -0.10 13.27 12.28
CA ASP A 76 0.89 14.34 12.13
C ASP A 76 0.95 14.76 10.65
N PRO A 77 0.83 16.06 10.37
CA PRO A 77 0.86 16.52 8.98
C PRO A 77 2.15 16.17 8.23
N TYR A 78 3.28 16.17 8.93
CA TYR A 78 4.55 15.83 8.29
C TYR A 78 4.56 14.37 7.87
N VAL A 79 4.13 13.48 8.76
CA VAL A 79 4.07 12.05 8.45
C VAL A 79 3.10 11.81 7.31
N ALA A 80 1.97 12.50 7.31
CA ALA A 80 0.99 12.36 6.24
C ALA A 80 1.57 12.80 4.90
N LEU A 81 2.37 13.86 4.89
CA LEU A 81 3.01 14.33 3.67
C LEU A 81 4.00 13.29 3.14
N VAL A 82 4.85 12.77 4.03
CA VAL A 82 5.84 11.78 3.62
C VAL A 82 5.18 10.54 3.04
N LYS A 83 4.11 10.08 3.69
CA LYS A 83 3.37 8.93 3.20
C LYS A 83 2.77 9.18 1.84
N ARG A 84 2.20 10.36 1.64
CA ARG A 84 1.57 10.73 0.38
C ARG A 84 2.58 10.71 -0.75
N LEU A 85 3.78 11.24 -0.48
CA LEU A 85 4.84 11.25 -1.49
C LEU A 85 5.31 9.85 -1.83
N ALA A 86 5.41 8.98 -0.83
CA ALA A 86 5.82 7.60 -1.06
C ALA A 86 4.78 6.84 -1.89
N VAL A 87 3.51 7.04 -1.58
CA VAL A 87 2.43 6.36 -2.29
C VAL A 87 2.39 6.78 -3.75
N LYS A 88 2.72 8.04 -4.03
CA LYS A 88 2.72 8.57 -5.39
C LYS A 88 4.05 8.33 -6.11
N ASP A 89 4.90 7.50 -5.55
CA ASP A 89 6.20 7.16 -6.13
C ASP A 89 7.12 8.37 -6.31
N LYS A 90 6.87 9.43 -5.56
CA LYS A 90 7.75 10.59 -5.57
C LYS A 90 8.86 10.47 -4.53
N LEU A 91 8.73 9.49 -3.66
CA LEU A 91 9.67 9.25 -2.60
C LEU A 91 9.77 7.75 -2.41
N ASP A 92 10.97 7.25 -2.37
CA ASP A 92 11.26 5.85 -2.16
C ASP A 92 10.77 5.40 -0.78
N PHE A 93 10.25 4.18 -0.68
CA PHE A 93 9.66 3.69 0.57
C PHE A 93 10.68 3.61 1.71
N ASP A 94 11.91 3.17 1.42
CA ASP A 94 12.93 3.10 2.45
C ASP A 94 13.27 4.49 2.97
N THR A 95 13.36 5.46 2.06
CA THR A 95 13.62 6.84 2.45
C THR A 95 12.48 7.38 3.29
N ALA A 96 11.24 7.08 2.91
CA ALA A 96 10.08 7.51 3.68
C ALA A 96 10.14 6.97 5.10
N LYS A 97 10.49 5.70 5.26
CA LYS A 97 10.59 5.10 6.58
C LYS A 97 11.65 5.79 7.43
N ILE A 98 12.79 6.09 6.82
CA ILE A 98 13.87 6.76 7.51
C ILE A 98 13.40 8.15 7.98
N LEU A 99 12.75 8.89 7.11
CA LEU A 99 12.29 10.23 7.45
C LEU A 99 11.27 10.19 8.58
N ILE A 100 10.33 9.26 8.53
CA ILE A 100 9.33 9.16 9.59
C ILE A 100 9.97 8.74 10.90
N THR A 101 10.87 7.80 10.86
CA THR A 101 11.56 7.32 12.06
C THR A 101 12.34 8.43 12.73
N GLU A 102 13.10 9.18 11.95
CA GLU A 102 13.90 10.27 12.51
C GLU A 102 13.01 11.38 13.06
N TYR A 103 11.95 11.69 12.33
CA TYR A 103 11.02 12.70 12.79
C TYR A 103 10.42 12.34 14.14
N ARG A 104 10.00 11.08 14.27
CA ARG A 104 9.38 10.61 15.51
C ARG A 104 10.36 10.61 16.67
N LYS A 105 11.63 10.31 16.43
CA LYS A 105 12.64 10.39 17.45
C LYS A 105 12.80 11.82 17.96
N GLN A 106 12.77 12.77 17.06
CA GLN A 106 12.98 14.17 17.42
C GLN A 106 11.77 14.76 18.12
N THR A 107 10.59 14.22 17.90
CA THR A 107 9.39 14.73 18.52
C THR A 107 8.94 13.93 19.73
N GLY A 108 9.84 13.19 20.32
CA GLY A 108 9.52 12.47 21.54
C GLY A 108 9.15 11.01 21.34
N GLY A 109 9.48 10.46 20.21
CA GLY A 109 9.31 9.03 19.99
C GLY A 109 7.89 8.59 19.70
N LYS A 110 7.05 9.51 19.35
CA LYS A 110 5.66 9.17 19.05
C LYS A 110 5.43 8.94 17.55
#